data_325866e8d8d741d786617271b755f344
#
_entry.id   325866e8d8d741d786617271b755f344
#
_cell.length_a   1.000
_cell.length_b   1.000
_cell.length_c   1.000
_cell.angle_alpha   90.00
_cell.angle_beta   90.00
_cell.angle_gamma   90.00
#
_symmetry.space_group_name_H-M   'P 1'
#
loop_
_entity.id
_entity.type
_entity.pdbx_description
1 polymer ?
#
loop_
_entity_poly.entity_id
_entity_poly.type
_entity_poly.pdbx_seq_one_letter_code
_entity_poly.pdbx_strand_id
1 'polypeptide(L)'
;MKKTLLVALTLGATATANLAVAGNVDPEQSHKQFVDYFKAKNPNIEFENYRLGAYNYSEDKMAQWESVEEFPPYLDAVDAGEALYNKDKAVYDKCFGSDVSKVRVKYPLFNEKTQQVETLEQQINKCRTDAGLKAFKWKKGDIAKLSAYYAYNARGQKIDVKIDSEGARKAFEAGQEFFIQPRGQLNLSCAKCHVYNAGRKARANILSPALGHTTHFPVFRAKWQELGTLHRRYGGCNKNMRAKPFKAQGETYRNLEFFQAYMSNGLEIDGPGYRE
;
A
#
# COMPACT_ATOMS: atom_id res chain seq x y z
N MET A 1 48.79 -5.43 49.12
CA MET A 1 48.11 -4.32 48.46
C MET A 1 47.45 -4.89 47.14
N LYS A 2 46.18 -5.24 47.21
CA LYS A 2 45.43 -5.75 46.01
C LYS A 2 44.64 -4.59 45.43
N LYS A 3 44.94 -4.19 44.19
CA LYS A 3 44.18 -3.19 43.44
C LYS A 3 43.02 -3.89 42.77
N THR A 4 41.82 -3.56 43.16
CA THR A 4 40.58 -4.01 42.56
C THR A 4 40.24 -3.08 41.37
N LEU A 5 40.21 -3.63 40.17
CA LEU A 5 39.83 -2.92 38.95
C LEU A 5 38.29 -2.97 38.82
N LEU A 6 37.61 -1.84 38.95
CA LEU A 6 36.20 -1.71 38.64
C LEU A 6 36.04 -1.59 37.13
N VAL A 7 35.41 -2.58 36.51
CA VAL A 7 34.94 -2.51 35.13
C VAL A 7 33.53 -1.94 35.17
N ALA A 8 33.36 -0.72 34.66
CA ALA A 8 32.04 -0.13 34.47
C ALA A 8 31.39 -0.75 33.20
N LEU A 9 30.39 -1.59 33.40
CA LEU A 9 29.53 -2.02 32.33
C LEU A 9 28.60 -0.86 31.95
N THR A 10 28.84 -0.24 30.79
CA THR A 10 27.86 0.64 30.13
C THR A 10 26.78 -0.23 29.52
N LEU A 11 25.58 -0.26 30.12
CA LEU A 11 24.40 -0.81 29.50
C LEU A 11 24.05 0.05 28.29
N GLY A 12 24.34 -0.47 27.11
CA GLY A 12 23.80 0.06 25.86
C GLY A 12 22.28 -0.13 25.86
N ALA A 13 21.56 0.97 25.93
CA ALA A 13 20.09 0.95 25.72
C ALA A 13 19.78 0.54 24.30
N THR A 14 19.50 -0.75 24.07
CA THR A 14 18.85 -1.21 22.85
C THR A 14 17.43 -0.70 22.88
N ALA A 15 17.13 0.33 22.08
CA ALA A 15 15.78 0.79 21.84
C ALA A 15 15.01 -0.35 21.14
N THR A 16 14.39 -1.21 21.92
CA THR A 16 13.34 -2.11 21.44
C THR A 16 12.13 -1.23 21.13
N ALA A 17 11.88 -0.97 19.85
CA ALA A 17 10.63 -0.38 19.41
C ALA A 17 9.51 -1.37 19.77
N ASN A 18 8.95 -1.24 20.96
CA ASN A 18 7.69 -1.85 21.32
C ASN A 18 6.59 -1.16 20.51
N LEU A 19 6.19 -1.77 19.40
CA LEU A 19 4.91 -1.48 18.78
C LEU A 19 3.85 -1.96 19.78
N ALA A 20 3.40 -1.04 20.63
CA ALA A 20 2.44 -1.33 21.67
C ALA A 20 1.12 -1.85 21.03
N VAL A 21 0.75 -3.05 21.44
CA VAL A 21 -0.56 -3.63 21.20
C VAL A 21 -1.48 -3.17 22.33
N ALA A 22 -2.64 -2.62 21.96
CA ALA A 22 -3.78 -2.28 22.80
C ALA A 22 -3.59 -1.14 23.81
N GLY A 23 -3.96 0.05 23.39
CA GLY A 23 -4.24 1.23 24.22
C GLY A 23 -4.05 2.49 23.39
N ASN A 24 -5.11 3.15 22.99
CA ASN A 24 -5.18 4.46 22.33
C ASN A 24 -4.01 4.74 21.36
N VAL A 25 -3.99 4.02 20.25
CA VAL A 25 -2.96 4.23 19.22
C VAL A 25 -3.18 5.60 18.61
N ASP A 26 -2.19 6.48 18.75
CA ASP A 26 -2.16 7.75 18.05
C ASP A 26 -1.66 7.51 16.62
N PRO A 27 -2.50 7.68 15.59
CA PRO A 27 -2.11 7.45 14.21
C PRO A 27 -0.97 8.38 13.73
N GLU A 28 -0.96 9.63 14.16
CA GLU A 28 0.07 10.61 13.79
C GLU A 28 1.43 10.23 14.38
N GLN A 29 1.46 9.89 15.66
CA GLN A 29 2.66 9.39 16.31
C GLN A 29 3.16 8.09 15.66
N SER A 30 2.23 7.17 15.32
CA SER A 30 2.56 5.92 14.64
C SER A 30 3.18 6.17 13.27
N HIS A 31 2.62 7.08 12.47
CA HIS A 31 3.17 7.47 11.18
C HIS A 31 4.57 8.07 11.32
N LYS A 32 4.74 9.03 12.26
CA LYS A 32 6.06 9.63 12.52
C LYS A 32 7.10 8.58 12.89
N GLN A 33 6.80 7.69 13.85
CA GLN A 33 7.71 6.61 14.26
C GLN A 33 8.05 5.67 13.10
N PHE A 34 7.10 5.40 12.23
CA PHE A 34 7.29 4.54 11.06
C PHE A 34 8.24 5.16 10.04
N VAL A 35 8.06 6.44 9.74
CA VAL A 35 8.95 7.21 8.86
C VAL A 35 10.36 7.29 9.47
N ASP A 36 10.45 7.64 10.74
CA ASP A 36 11.74 7.75 11.46
C ASP A 36 12.48 6.41 11.48
N TYR A 37 11.77 5.29 11.69
CA TYR A 37 12.35 3.95 11.60
C TYR A 37 12.97 3.67 10.24
N PHE A 38 12.27 3.96 9.16
CA PHE A 38 12.80 3.71 7.81
C PHE A 38 13.94 4.64 7.45
N LYS A 39 13.90 5.90 7.85
CA LYS A 39 15.01 6.86 7.69
C LYS A 39 16.28 6.39 8.44
N ALA A 40 16.11 5.94 9.68
CA ALA A 40 17.24 5.43 10.49
C ALA A 40 17.81 4.13 9.91
N LYS A 41 16.95 3.24 9.39
CA LYS A 41 17.35 1.97 8.79
C LYS A 41 18.05 2.13 7.44
N ASN A 42 17.68 3.13 6.67
CA ASN A 42 18.14 3.35 5.30
C ASN A 42 18.49 4.85 5.10
N PRO A 43 19.56 5.35 5.72
CA PRO A 43 19.86 6.79 5.73
C PRO A 43 20.15 7.38 4.33
N ASN A 44 20.45 6.53 3.36
CA ASN A 44 20.73 6.94 1.97
C ASN A 44 19.48 6.95 1.07
N ILE A 45 18.30 6.58 1.59
CA ILE A 45 17.05 6.61 0.82
C ILE A 45 16.27 7.85 1.24
N GLU A 46 16.16 8.79 0.32
CA GLU A 46 15.32 9.97 0.50
C GLU A 46 13.84 9.58 0.67
N PHE A 47 13.07 10.36 1.43
CA PHE A 47 11.68 10.05 1.75
C PHE A 47 10.84 9.78 0.49
N GLU A 48 10.95 10.66 -0.51
CA GLU A 48 10.19 10.55 -1.77
C GLU A 48 10.51 9.26 -2.55
N ASN A 49 11.69 8.70 -2.37
CA ASN A 49 12.11 7.50 -3.08
C ASN A 49 11.53 6.21 -2.50
N TYR A 50 10.90 6.23 -1.33
CA TYR A 50 10.23 5.02 -0.82
C TYR A 50 9.11 4.52 -1.74
N ARG A 51 8.54 5.36 -2.62
CA ARG A 51 7.62 4.97 -3.69
C ARG A 51 8.24 3.93 -4.66
N LEU A 52 9.54 3.91 -4.84
CA LEU A 52 10.26 2.97 -5.69
C LEU A 52 10.39 1.57 -5.06
N GLY A 53 10.17 1.45 -3.75
CA GLY A 53 10.07 0.19 -3.04
C GLY A 53 11.35 -0.63 -3.07
N ALA A 54 11.31 -1.84 -3.63
CA ALA A 54 12.44 -2.77 -3.63
C ALA A 54 13.63 -2.30 -4.50
N TYR A 55 13.39 -1.43 -5.47
CA TYR A 55 14.42 -0.95 -6.38
C TYR A 55 15.48 -0.11 -5.67
N ASN A 56 15.15 0.55 -4.56
CA ASN A 56 16.10 1.28 -3.73
C ASN A 56 17.26 0.44 -3.17
N TYR A 57 17.17 -0.88 -3.24
CA TYR A 57 18.16 -1.79 -2.63
C TYR A 57 19.05 -2.50 -3.66
N SER A 58 18.97 -2.13 -4.94
CA SER A 58 19.79 -2.75 -6.00
C SER A 58 19.86 -1.84 -7.20
N GLU A 59 21.06 -1.36 -7.51
CA GLU A 59 21.33 -0.52 -8.69
C GLU A 59 20.93 -1.23 -9.98
N ASP A 60 21.27 -2.52 -10.14
CA ASP A 60 20.88 -3.30 -11.33
C ASP A 60 19.38 -3.36 -11.52
N LYS A 61 18.60 -3.53 -10.42
CA LYS A 61 17.14 -3.57 -10.51
C LYS A 61 16.53 -2.20 -10.72
N MET A 62 17.17 -1.16 -10.23
CA MET A 62 16.79 0.22 -10.52
C MET A 62 16.97 0.51 -12.02
N ALA A 63 18.14 0.22 -12.59
CA ALA A 63 18.41 0.42 -14.00
C ALA A 63 17.47 -0.40 -14.91
N GLN A 64 17.15 -1.65 -14.52
CA GLN A 64 16.16 -2.46 -15.23
C GLN A 64 14.76 -1.85 -15.18
N TRP A 65 14.36 -1.32 -14.01
CA TRP A 65 13.08 -0.65 -13.87
C TRP A 65 13.00 0.63 -14.68
N GLU A 66 14.04 1.46 -14.65
CA GLU A 66 14.14 2.68 -15.47
C GLU A 66 13.99 2.37 -16.96
N SER A 67 14.68 1.35 -17.45
CA SER A 67 14.55 0.89 -18.83
C SER A 67 13.13 0.41 -19.18
N VAL A 68 12.43 -0.25 -18.26
CA VAL A 68 11.03 -0.66 -18.48
C VAL A 68 10.09 0.56 -18.48
N GLU A 69 10.38 1.58 -17.67
CA GLU A 69 9.57 2.80 -17.59
C GLU A 69 9.74 3.73 -18.82
N GLU A 70 10.72 3.47 -19.71
CA GLU A 70 10.78 4.14 -21.03
C GLU A 70 9.59 3.73 -21.91
N PHE A 71 9.16 2.46 -21.84
CA PHE A 71 8.01 1.91 -22.57
C PHE A 71 7.19 0.99 -21.63
N PRO A 72 6.46 1.56 -20.67
CA PRO A 72 5.91 0.77 -19.61
C PRO A 72 4.75 -0.12 -20.08
N PRO A 73 4.75 -1.40 -19.74
CA PRO A 73 3.76 -2.39 -20.23
C PRO A 73 2.35 -2.18 -19.67
N TYR A 74 2.16 -1.19 -18.83
CA TYR A 74 0.83 -0.85 -18.27
C TYR A 74 0.09 0.24 -19.07
N LEU A 75 0.73 0.92 -20.05
CA LEU A 75 0.10 2.02 -20.78
C LEU A 75 -1.12 1.56 -21.56
N ASP A 76 -1.05 0.43 -22.28
CA ASP A 76 -2.22 -0.14 -22.98
C ASP A 76 -3.41 -0.38 -22.03
N ALA A 77 -3.11 -0.71 -20.78
CA ALA A 77 -4.16 -0.91 -19.79
C ALA A 77 -4.69 0.42 -19.21
N VAL A 78 -3.92 1.49 -19.22
CA VAL A 78 -4.38 2.86 -18.91
C VAL A 78 -5.32 3.34 -20.00
N ASP A 79 -4.95 3.19 -21.28
CA ASP A 79 -5.76 3.56 -22.45
C ASP A 79 -7.08 2.78 -22.47
N ALA A 80 -7.03 1.48 -22.17
CA ALA A 80 -8.24 0.67 -22.02
C ALA A 80 -9.08 1.12 -20.81
N GLY A 81 -8.47 1.63 -19.76
CA GLY A 81 -9.14 2.22 -18.59
C GLY A 81 -9.84 3.53 -18.96
N GLU A 82 -9.20 4.38 -19.76
CA GLU A 82 -9.81 5.59 -20.33
C GLU A 82 -11.01 5.25 -21.21
N ALA A 83 -10.89 4.26 -22.08
CA ALA A 83 -12.01 3.80 -22.91
C ALA A 83 -13.20 3.31 -22.06
N LEU A 84 -12.93 2.60 -20.94
CA LEU A 84 -13.97 2.19 -19.97
C LEU A 84 -14.62 3.39 -19.28
N TYR A 85 -13.84 4.40 -18.90
CA TYR A 85 -14.35 5.65 -18.33
C TYR A 85 -15.25 6.37 -19.34
N ASN A 86 -14.76 6.59 -20.56
CA ASN A 86 -15.48 7.31 -21.59
C ASN A 86 -16.78 6.62 -22.00
N LYS A 87 -16.82 5.29 -22.01
CA LYS A 87 -18.01 4.50 -22.30
C LYS A 87 -19.16 4.79 -21.31
N ASP A 88 -18.85 4.89 -20.03
CA ASP A 88 -19.84 5.07 -18.97
C ASP A 88 -19.61 6.43 -18.25
N LYS A 89 -19.09 7.45 -18.96
CA LYS A 89 -18.63 8.73 -18.41
C LYS A 89 -19.62 9.41 -17.48
N ALA A 90 -20.89 9.49 -17.88
CA ALA A 90 -21.91 10.12 -17.07
C ALA A 90 -22.13 9.44 -15.70
N VAL A 91 -21.92 8.12 -15.63
CA VAL A 91 -22.00 7.36 -14.38
C VAL A 91 -20.85 7.74 -13.47
N TYR A 92 -19.62 7.78 -14.00
CA TYR A 92 -18.44 8.06 -13.20
C TYR A 92 -18.37 9.54 -12.79
N ASP A 93 -18.72 10.46 -13.69
CA ASP A 93 -18.78 11.90 -13.37
C ASP A 93 -19.78 12.20 -12.25
N LYS A 94 -20.94 11.53 -12.27
CA LYS A 94 -21.94 11.65 -11.20
C LYS A 94 -21.40 11.18 -9.85
N CYS A 95 -20.57 10.14 -9.83
CA CYS A 95 -20.01 9.57 -8.61
C CYS A 95 -18.79 10.32 -8.09
N PHE A 96 -17.88 10.68 -8.97
CA PHE A 96 -16.53 11.13 -8.61
C PHE A 96 -16.27 12.60 -8.95
N GLY A 97 -17.13 13.20 -9.78
CA GLY A 97 -16.86 14.46 -10.46
C GLY A 97 -16.08 14.26 -11.76
N SER A 98 -16.06 15.28 -12.61
CA SER A 98 -15.44 15.24 -13.95
C SER A 98 -13.91 15.38 -13.95
N ASP A 99 -13.32 15.82 -12.83
CA ASP A 99 -11.86 15.92 -12.69
C ASP A 99 -11.28 14.57 -12.27
N VAL A 100 -10.88 13.78 -13.27
CA VAL A 100 -10.33 12.42 -13.06
C VAL A 100 -9.06 12.41 -12.21
N SER A 101 -8.29 13.51 -12.23
CA SER A 101 -7.05 13.62 -11.46
C SER A 101 -7.29 13.66 -9.94
N LYS A 102 -8.47 14.09 -9.52
CA LYS A 102 -8.86 14.22 -8.11
C LYS A 102 -9.50 12.94 -7.54
N VAL A 103 -9.69 11.91 -8.35
CA VAL A 103 -10.41 10.71 -7.91
C VAL A 103 -9.54 9.82 -7.02
N ARG A 104 -8.37 9.40 -7.52
CA ARG A 104 -7.49 8.44 -6.79
C ARG A 104 -7.00 8.98 -5.45
N VAL A 105 -6.74 10.28 -5.35
CA VAL A 105 -6.23 10.92 -4.12
C VAL A 105 -7.19 10.86 -2.94
N LYS A 106 -8.49 10.67 -3.19
CA LYS A 106 -9.52 10.59 -2.15
C LYS A 106 -9.57 9.22 -1.46
N TYR A 107 -8.96 8.19 -2.04
CA TYR A 107 -9.09 6.80 -1.58
C TYR A 107 -7.75 6.19 -1.14
N PRO A 108 -7.81 5.30 -0.13
CA PRO A 108 -8.99 4.91 0.65
C PRO A 108 -9.44 6.01 1.61
N LEU A 109 -10.73 6.02 1.94
CA LEU A 109 -11.31 6.93 2.95
C LEU A 109 -12.18 6.14 3.94
N PHE A 110 -12.41 6.70 5.11
CA PHE A 110 -13.42 6.19 6.03
C PHE A 110 -14.75 6.93 5.81
N ASN A 111 -15.82 6.17 5.59
CA ASN A 111 -17.16 6.73 5.38
C ASN A 111 -17.96 6.68 6.68
N GLU A 112 -18.23 7.84 7.27
CA GLU A 112 -18.97 7.96 8.53
C GLU A 112 -20.41 7.46 8.46
N LYS A 113 -21.04 7.50 7.29
CA LYS A 113 -22.43 7.04 7.14
C LYS A 113 -22.52 5.52 7.15
N THR A 114 -21.54 4.85 6.51
CA THR A 114 -21.50 3.38 6.42
C THR A 114 -20.66 2.76 7.53
N GLN A 115 -19.90 3.57 8.27
CA GLN A 115 -18.93 3.13 9.29
C GLN A 115 -17.92 2.12 8.73
N GLN A 116 -17.45 2.36 7.50
CA GLN A 116 -16.54 1.46 6.81
C GLN A 116 -15.48 2.23 6.01
N VAL A 117 -14.34 1.59 5.84
CA VAL A 117 -13.35 2.04 4.85
C VAL A 117 -13.87 1.75 3.45
N GLU A 118 -13.77 2.72 2.58
CA GLU A 118 -14.08 2.64 1.16
C GLU A 118 -12.81 2.78 0.32
N THR A 119 -12.60 1.84 -0.60
CA THR A 119 -11.49 1.88 -1.57
C THR A 119 -11.98 2.38 -2.93
N LEU A 120 -11.08 2.82 -3.78
CA LEU A 120 -11.42 3.25 -5.13
C LEU A 120 -12.16 2.14 -5.90
N GLU A 121 -11.65 0.91 -5.88
CA GLU A 121 -12.27 -0.21 -6.59
C GLU A 121 -13.68 -0.53 -6.07
N GLN A 122 -13.90 -0.41 -4.76
CA GLN A 122 -15.22 -0.60 -4.18
C GLN A 122 -16.19 0.47 -4.68
N GLN A 123 -15.77 1.73 -4.70
CA GLN A 123 -16.60 2.83 -5.17
C GLN A 123 -16.86 2.77 -6.67
N ILE A 124 -15.88 2.40 -7.49
CA ILE A 124 -16.10 2.13 -8.92
C ILE A 124 -17.25 1.14 -9.11
N ASN A 125 -17.20 -0.01 -8.42
CA ASN A 125 -18.26 -1.00 -8.56
C ASN A 125 -19.58 -0.56 -7.95
N LYS A 126 -19.57 0.20 -6.86
CA LYS A 126 -20.80 0.79 -6.30
C LYS A 126 -21.46 1.74 -7.30
N CYS A 127 -20.71 2.66 -7.92
CA CYS A 127 -21.23 3.56 -8.95
C CYS A 127 -21.85 2.79 -10.10
N ARG A 128 -21.22 1.72 -10.56
CA ARG A 128 -21.75 0.87 -11.63
C ARG A 128 -23.06 0.21 -11.25
N THR A 129 -23.12 -0.42 -10.08
CA THR A 129 -24.34 -1.11 -9.62
C THR A 129 -25.48 -0.15 -9.33
N ASP A 130 -25.21 1.02 -8.79
CA ASP A 130 -26.22 2.06 -8.54
C ASP A 130 -26.80 2.61 -9.86
N ALA A 131 -26.03 2.54 -10.95
CA ALA A 131 -26.49 2.89 -12.30
C ALA A 131 -27.07 1.70 -13.10
N GLY A 132 -27.28 0.54 -12.47
CA GLY A 132 -27.79 -0.67 -13.13
C GLY A 132 -26.77 -1.41 -14.00
N LEU A 133 -25.49 -1.03 -13.93
CA LEU A 133 -24.41 -1.69 -14.68
C LEU A 133 -23.85 -2.88 -13.88
N LYS A 134 -23.34 -3.87 -14.60
CA LYS A 134 -22.69 -5.02 -13.98
C LYS A 134 -21.38 -4.61 -13.27
N ALA A 135 -21.20 -5.06 -12.03
CA ALA A 135 -19.94 -4.90 -11.30
C ALA A 135 -18.79 -5.63 -12.03
N PHE A 136 -17.62 -5.03 -12.01
CA PHE A 136 -16.39 -5.66 -12.48
C PHE A 136 -15.91 -6.74 -11.49
N LYS A 137 -15.22 -7.75 -12.00
CA LYS A 137 -14.53 -8.73 -11.15
C LYS A 137 -13.40 -8.05 -10.39
N TRP A 138 -13.29 -8.36 -9.10
CA TRP A 138 -12.20 -7.85 -8.25
C TRP A 138 -10.82 -8.35 -8.71
N LYS A 139 -9.79 -7.66 -8.32
CA LYS A 139 -8.37 -8.02 -8.41
C LYS A 139 -7.67 -7.75 -9.74
N LYS A 140 -8.33 -7.88 -10.90
CA LYS A 140 -7.73 -7.74 -12.24
C LYS A 140 -8.76 -7.42 -13.31
N GLY A 141 -8.32 -7.26 -14.55
CA GLY A 141 -9.19 -6.91 -15.69
C GLY A 141 -9.71 -5.49 -15.58
N ASP A 142 -10.97 -5.26 -15.93
CA ASP A 142 -11.52 -3.91 -16.10
C ASP A 142 -11.49 -3.06 -14.84
N ILE A 143 -11.64 -3.66 -13.65
CA ILE A 143 -11.47 -2.92 -12.40
C ILE A 143 -10.05 -2.37 -12.25
N ALA A 144 -9.03 -3.16 -12.59
CA ALA A 144 -7.65 -2.72 -12.49
C ALA A 144 -7.30 -1.69 -13.58
N LYS A 145 -7.85 -1.83 -14.79
CA LYS A 145 -7.65 -0.87 -15.89
C LYS A 145 -8.23 0.50 -15.54
N LEU A 146 -9.49 0.54 -15.07
CA LEU A 146 -10.11 1.81 -14.69
C LEU A 146 -9.45 2.44 -13.47
N SER A 147 -9.08 1.64 -12.46
CA SER A 147 -8.28 2.14 -11.33
C SER A 147 -6.92 2.67 -11.79
N ALA A 148 -6.29 2.04 -12.81
CA ALA A 148 -5.03 2.51 -13.38
C ALA A 148 -5.17 3.85 -14.09
N TYR A 149 -6.24 4.05 -14.85
CA TYR A 149 -6.56 5.33 -15.47
C TYR A 149 -6.65 6.46 -14.43
N TYR A 150 -7.41 6.25 -13.34
CA TYR A 150 -7.48 7.23 -12.25
C TYR A 150 -6.13 7.44 -11.55
N ALA A 151 -5.35 6.38 -11.33
CA ALA A 151 -4.05 6.49 -10.68
C ALA A 151 -3.04 7.24 -11.57
N TYR A 152 -3.03 6.98 -12.87
CA TYR A 152 -2.16 7.64 -13.84
C TYR A 152 -2.41 9.15 -13.90
N ASN A 153 -3.68 9.55 -13.93
CA ASN A 153 -4.07 10.96 -13.91
C ASN A 153 -3.79 11.67 -12.56
N ALA A 154 -3.60 10.91 -11.49
CA ALA A 154 -3.29 11.44 -10.16
C ALA A 154 -1.78 11.42 -9.83
N ARG A 155 -0.91 10.98 -10.74
CA ARG A 155 0.55 10.94 -10.51
C ARG A 155 1.09 12.28 -10.04
N GLY A 156 2.04 12.23 -9.10
CA GLY A 156 2.65 13.40 -8.50
C GLY A 156 1.82 14.06 -7.39
N GLN A 157 0.55 13.71 -7.24
CA GLN A 157 -0.24 14.18 -6.11
C GLN A 157 0.06 13.36 -4.86
N LYS A 158 0.10 14.02 -3.69
CA LYS A 158 0.46 13.36 -2.43
C LYS A 158 -0.71 12.57 -1.84
N ILE A 159 -0.40 11.42 -1.28
CA ILE A 159 -1.33 10.67 -0.45
C ILE A 159 -1.60 11.48 0.82
N ASP A 160 -2.87 11.65 1.15
CA ASP A 160 -3.33 12.41 2.32
C ASP A 160 -4.59 11.78 2.93
N VAL A 161 -4.45 10.57 3.44
CA VAL A 161 -5.53 9.86 4.13
C VAL A 161 -5.77 10.51 5.49
N LYS A 162 -7.04 10.74 5.84
CA LYS A 162 -7.46 11.37 7.11
C LYS A 162 -8.01 10.34 8.08
N ILE A 163 -7.75 10.57 9.36
CA ILE A 163 -8.31 9.83 10.50
C ILE A 163 -8.93 10.84 11.45
N ASP A 164 -10.11 11.32 11.11
CA ASP A 164 -10.77 12.44 11.79
C ASP A 164 -11.87 11.98 12.76
N SER A 165 -12.06 10.67 12.92
CA SER A 165 -13.12 10.12 13.76
C SER A 165 -12.69 8.87 14.51
N GLU A 166 -13.49 8.52 15.53
CA GLU A 166 -13.31 7.28 16.29
C GLU A 166 -13.49 6.03 15.41
N GLY A 167 -14.43 6.06 14.45
CA GLY A 167 -14.63 4.98 13.50
C GLY A 167 -13.41 4.79 12.59
N ALA A 168 -12.87 5.89 12.04
CA ALA A 168 -11.64 5.88 11.24
C ALA A 168 -10.44 5.36 12.05
N ARG A 169 -10.31 5.78 13.32
CA ARG A 169 -9.26 5.30 14.21
C ARG A 169 -9.35 3.78 14.44
N LYS A 170 -10.55 3.26 14.72
CA LYS A 170 -10.76 1.81 14.87
C LYS A 170 -10.43 1.02 13.60
N ALA A 171 -10.78 1.55 12.43
CA ALA A 171 -10.42 0.93 11.16
C ALA A 171 -8.90 0.92 10.92
N PHE A 172 -8.21 2.01 11.28
CA PHE A 172 -6.75 2.10 11.25
C PHE A 172 -6.11 1.07 12.19
N GLU A 173 -6.56 0.99 13.45
CA GLU A 173 -6.06 0.04 14.44
C GLU A 173 -6.25 -1.42 13.98
N ALA A 174 -7.42 -1.75 13.44
CA ALA A 174 -7.67 -3.08 12.88
C ALA A 174 -6.76 -3.41 11.68
N GLY A 175 -6.46 -2.41 10.84
CA GLY A 175 -5.49 -2.54 9.76
C GLY A 175 -4.06 -2.74 10.26
N GLN A 176 -3.66 -1.99 11.29
CA GLN A 176 -2.38 -2.11 11.97
C GLN A 176 -2.22 -3.49 12.63
N GLU A 177 -3.20 -3.93 13.39
CA GLU A 177 -3.19 -5.26 14.00
C GLU A 177 -3.01 -6.35 12.94
N PHE A 178 -3.79 -6.29 11.86
CA PHE A 178 -3.63 -7.24 10.76
C PHE A 178 -2.23 -7.19 10.14
N PHE A 179 -1.63 -6.02 10.01
CA PHE A 179 -0.30 -5.83 9.42
C PHE A 179 0.82 -6.44 10.28
N ILE A 180 0.72 -6.36 11.61
CA ILE A 180 1.74 -6.85 12.53
C ILE A 180 1.53 -8.31 12.96
N GLN A 181 0.29 -8.81 12.96
CA GLN A 181 -0.06 -10.13 13.47
C GLN A 181 0.47 -11.26 12.57
N PRO A 182 1.26 -12.20 13.10
CA PRO A 182 1.70 -13.38 12.36
C PRO A 182 0.56 -14.30 11.99
N ARG A 183 0.67 -14.94 10.81
CA ARG A 183 -0.35 -15.88 10.31
C ARG A 183 0.20 -16.92 9.37
N GLY A 184 -0.64 -17.92 9.10
CA GLY A 184 -0.32 -19.05 8.24
C GLY A 184 0.69 -20.02 8.86
N GLN A 185 0.95 -21.09 8.15
CA GLN A 185 1.87 -22.14 8.64
C GLN A 185 3.31 -21.66 8.82
N LEU A 186 3.70 -20.59 8.11
CA LEU A 186 5.04 -20.01 8.23
C LEU A 186 5.13 -18.95 9.34
N ASN A 187 4.05 -18.68 10.06
CA ASN A 187 3.99 -17.71 11.17
C ASN A 187 4.63 -16.36 10.82
N LEU A 188 4.29 -15.81 9.64
CA LEU A 188 4.81 -14.55 9.13
C LEU A 188 3.73 -13.47 9.14
N SER A 189 4.16 -12.22 9.25
CA SER A 189 3.31 -11.03 9.13
C SER A 189 3.78 -10.13 8.00
N CYS A 190 2.95 -9.13 7.62
CA CYS A 190 3.37 -8.10 6.69
C CYS A 190 4.60 -7.35 7.24
N ALA A 191 4.56 -6.97 8.52
CA ALA A 191 5.65 -6.28 9.19
C ALA A 191 6.94 -7.11 9.21
N LYS A 192 6.83 -8.44 9.42
CA LYS A 192 8.02 -9.31 9.45
C LYS A 192 8.81 -9.23 8.15
N CYS A 193 8.13 -9.18 7.00
CA CYS A 193 8.77 -9.06 5.70
C CYS A 193 9.13 -7.62 5.35
N HIS A 194 8.18 -6.69 5.53
CA HIS A 194 8.23 -5.36 4.92
C HIS A 194 8.68 -4.24 5.85
N VAL A 195 8.90 -4.53 7.14
CA VAL A 195 9.52 -3.62 8.11
C VAL A 195 10.86 -4.21 8.54
N TYR A 196 10.83 -5.34 9.26
CA TYR A 196 12.04 -5.89 9.89
C TYR A 196 13.03 -6.47 8.88
N ASN A 197 12.56 -7.06 7.78
CA ASN A 197 13.39 -7.67 6.74
C ASN A 197 13.36 -6.92 5.39
N ALA A 198 12.89 -5.66 5.36
CA ALA A 198 12.97 -4.83 4.17
C ALA A 198 14.44 -4.70 3.69
N GLY A 199 14.66 -4.80 2.38
CA GLY A 199 15.98 -4.85 1.76
C GLY A 199 16.61 -6.24 1.68
N ARG A 200 16.13 -7.22 2.47
CA ARG A 200 16.61 -8.61 2.39
C ARG A 200 15.90 -9.38 1.25
N LYS A 201 16.51 -10.46 0.81
CA LYS A 201 15.93 -11.34 -0.22
C LYS A 201 15.05 -12.43 0.41
N ALA A 202 13.87 -12.61 -0.17
CA ALA A 202 13.05 -13.79 0.01
C ALA A 202 13.04 -14.55 -1.31
N ARG A 203 13.78 -15.66 -1.41
CA ARG A 203 14.14 -16.32 -2.66
C ARG A 203 14.92 -15.31 -3.55
N ALA A 204 14.50 -15.11 -4.80
CA ALA A 204 15.10 -14.16 -5.72
C ALA A 204 14.60 -12.70 -5.55
N ASN A 205 13.54 -12.47 -4.78
CA ASN A 205 12.92 -11.15 -4.69
C ASN A 205 13.41 -10.36 -3.47
N ILE A 206 13.74 -9.09 -3.68
CA ILE A 206 14.01 -8.15 -2.58
C ILE A 206 12.68 -7.77 -1.92
N LEU A 207 12.65 -7.82 -0.59
CA LEU A 207 11.50 -7.38 0.19
C LEU A 207 11.47 -5.85 0.22
N SER A 208 10.44 -5.26 -0.36
CA SER A 208 10.23 -3.82 -0.35
C SER A 208 9.98 -3.29 1.07
N PRO A 209 10.35 -2.04 1.38
CA PRO A 209 9.88 -1.38 2.60
C PRO A 209 8.36 -1.20 2.55
N ALA A 210 7.71 -1.23 3.71
CA ALA A 210 6.25 -1.03 3.79
C ALA A 210 5.85 0.44 3.55
N LEU A 211 6.73 1.38 3.83
CA LEU A 211 6.57 2.78 3.45
C LEU A 211 6.52 2.87 1.92
N GLY A 212 5.47 3.50 1.38
CA GLY A 212 5.24 3.60 -0.05
C GLY A 212 4.49 2.41 -0.70
N HIS A 213 4.00 1.43 0.07
CA HIS A 213 3.33 0.25 -0.50
C HIS A 213 2.10 0.56 -1.35
N THR A 214 1.40 1.66 -1.09
CA THR A 214 0.14 2.01 -1.78
C THR A 214 0.33 2.98 -2.95
N THR A 215 1.53 3.54 -3.11
CA THR A 215 1.81 4.61 -4.09
C THR A 215 1.64 4.17 -5.54
N HIS A 216 2.02 2.92 -5.85
CA HIS A 216 2.19 2.41 -7.21
C HIS A 216 1.08 1.45 -7.68
N PHE A 217 -0.03 1.35 -6.96
CA PHE A 217 -1.16 0.51 -7.36
C PHE A 217 -2.23 1.27 -8.16
N PRO A 218 -2.88 0.54 -9.13
CA PRO A 218 -2.66 -0.84 -9.56
C PRO A 218 -1.26 -1.08 -10.11
N VAL A 219 -0.80 -2.33 -10.09
CA VAL A 219 0.55 -2.67 -10.50
C VAL A 219 0.56 -3.69 -11.63
N PHE A 220 1.36 -3.44 -12.67
CA PHE A 220 1.73 -4.48 -13.64
C PHE A 220 2.85 -5.32 -13.04
N ARG A 221 2.65 -6.62 -12.99
CA ARG A 221 3.72 -7.51 -12.55
C ARG A 221 4.13 -8.44 -13.67
N ALA A 222 5.46 -8.52 -13.89
CA ALA A 222 6.02 -9.44 -14.89
C ALA A 222 5.50 -10.87 -14.70
N LYS A 223 5.41 -11.34 -13.44
CA LYS A 223 4.84 -12.66 -13.11
C LYS A 223 3.36 -12.82 -13.49
N TRP A 224 2.59 -11.74 -13.51
CA TRP A 224 1.16 -11.78 -13.83
C TRP A 224 0.87 -11.53 -15.30
N GLN A 225 1.78 -10.85 -16.00
CA GLN A 225 1.62 -10.36 -17.37
C GLN A 225 0.36 -9.49 -17.55
N GLU A 226 -0.08 -8.86 -16.48
CA GLU A 226 -1.27 -7.99 -16.44
C GLU A 226 -1.26 -7.09 -15.20
N LEU A 227 -2.15 -6.08 -15.20
CA LEU A 227 -2.42 -5.27 -14.02
C LEU A 227 -3.15 -6.07 -12.93
N GLY A 228 -2.85 -5.72 -11.69
CA GLY A 228 -3.56 -6.22 -10.53
C GLY A 228 -3.73 -5.16 -9.44
N THR A 229 -4.88 -5.21 -8.76
CA THR A 229 -5.15 -4.35 -7.62
C THR A 229 -4.33 -4.73 -6.40
N LEU A 230 -4.26 -3.83 -5.42
CA LEU A 230 -3.58 -4.07 -4.15
C LEU A 230 -4.12 -5.31 -3.41
N HIS A 231 -5.44 -5.53 -3.43
CA HIS A 231 -6.05 -6.71 -2.81
C HIS A 231 -5.69 -8.03 -3.52
N ARG A 232 -5.36 -7.99 -4.83
CA ARG A 232 -4.74 -9.16 -5.50
C ARG A 232 -3.38 -9.48 -4.89
N ARG A 233 -2.60 -8.44 -4.60
CA ARG A 233 -1.27 -8.60 -3.98
C ARG A 233 -1.37 -9.14 -2.57
N TYR A 234 -2.29 -8.63 -1.75
CA TYR A 234 -2.52 -9.15 -0.40
C TYR A 234 -2.86 -10.65 -0.41
N GLY A 235 -3.75 -11.06 -1.30
CA GLY A 235 -4.08 -12.48 -1.47
C GLY A 235 -2.88 -13.34 -1.84
N GLY A 236 -1.98 -12.84 -2.69
CA GLY A 236 -0.73 -13.49 -3.04
C GLY A 236 0.23 -13.61 -1.85
N CYS A 237 0.40 -12.55 -1.06
CA CYS A 237 1.23 -12.56 0.14
C CYS A 237 0.71 -13.56 1.19
N ASN A 238 -0.61 -13.59 1.45
CA ASN A 238 -1.19 -14.57 2.35
C ASN A 238 -0.90 -16.02 1.89
N LYS A 239 -1.05 -16.34 0.61
CA LYS A 239 -0.68 -17.64 0.06
C LYS A 239 0.80 -17.97 0.26
N ASN A 240 1.69 -16.98 0.08
CA ASN A 240 3.13 -17.17 0.30
C ASN A 240 3.45 -17.51 1.76
N MET A 241 2.67 -17.02 2.70
CA MET A 241 2.76 -17.35 4.14
C MET A 241 2.01 -18.65 4.50
N ARG A 242 1.44 -19.36 3.50
CA ARG A 242 0.56 -20.51 3.68
C ARG A 242 -0.66 -20.19 4.56
N ALA A 243 -1.18 -18.99 4.44
CA ALA A 243 -2.43 -18.56 5.04
C ALA A 243 -3.56 -18.50 4.01
N LYS A 244 -4.80 -18.77 4.44
CA LYS A 244 -5.98 -18.58 3.59
C LYS A 244 -6.16 -17.08 3.29
N PRO A 245 -6.26 -16.66 2.01
CA PRO A 245 -6.53 -15.27 1.68
C PRO A 245 -7.94 -14.85 2.11
N PHE A 246 -8.07 -13.58 2.50
CA PHE A 246 -9.37 -12.96 2.72
C PHE A 246 -10.05 -12.56 1.41
N LYS A 247 -11.34 -12.25 1.46
CA LYS A 247 -12.07 -11.71 0.32
C LYS A 247 -11.46 -10.38 -0.13
N ALA A 248 -11.28 -10.20 -1.42
CA ALA A 248 -11.01 -8.88 -1.97
C ALA A 248 -12.20 -7.95 -1.66
N GLN A 249 -11.91 -6.72 -1.26
CA GLN A 249 -12.90 -5.73 -0.78
C GLN A 249 -13.69 -6.16 0.48
N GLY A 250 -13.25 -7.23 1.17
CA GLY A 250 -13.70 -7.51 2.53
C GLY A 250 -13.09 -6.51 3.52
N GLU A 251 -13.75 -6.31 4.64
CA GLU A 251 -13.37 -5.33 5.67
C GLU A 251 -11.89 -5.44 6.07
N THR A 252 -11.40 -6.65 6.35
CA THR A 252 -10.00 -6.89 6.73
C THR A 252 -8.99 -6.30 5.75
N TYR A 253 -9.20 -6.46 4.44
CA TYR A 253 -8.28 -5.93 3.44
C TYR A 253 -8.48 -4.43 3.19
N ARG A 254 -9.70 -3.91 3.36
CA ARG A 254 -9.94 -2.46 3.28
C ARG A 254 -9.26 -1.73 4.44
N ASN A 255 -9.39 -2.26 5.67
CA ASN A 255 -8.73 -1.69 6.84
C ASN A 255 -7.20 -1.76 6.71
N LEU A 256 -6.65 -2.86 6.16
CA LEU A 256 -5.22 -2.98 5.87
C LEU A 256 -4.77 -1.94 4.82
N GLU A 257 -5.54 -1.72 3.76
CA GLU A 257 -5.25 -0.69 2.76
C GLU A 257 -5.29 0.70 3.37
N PHE A 258 -6.28 0.99 4.21
CA PHE A 258 -6.42 2.26 4.91
C PHE A 258 -5.22 2.55 5.82
N PHE A 259 -4.81 1.55 6.63
CA PHE A 259 -3.61 1.64 7.45
C PHE A 259 -2.36 1.91 6.59
N GLN A 260 -2.11 1.10 5.55
CA GLN A 260 -0.92 1.25 4.72
C GLN A 260 -0.89 2.55 3.92
N ALA A 261 -2.04 3.04 3.48
CA ALA A 261 -2.15 4.32 2.80
C ALA A 261 -1.84 5.48 3.76
N TYR A 262 -2.39 5.46 4.98
CA TYR A 262 -2.07 6.44 6.01
C TYR A 262 -0.57 6.43 6.36
N MET A 263 0.04 5.25 6.52
CA MET A 263 1.47 5.13 6.77
C MET A 263 2.35 5.58 5.61
N SER A 264 1.75 5.86 4.44
CA SER A 264 2.42 6.39 3.25
C SER A 264 2.03 7.85 2.95
N ASN A 265 1.35 8.53 3.89
CA ASN A 265 1.00 9.94 3.74
C ASN A 265 2.23 10.80 3.45
N GLY A 266 2.04 11.78 2.57
CA GLY A 266 3.10 12.69 2.10
C GLY A 266 3.88 12.18 0.89
N LEU A 267 3.86 10.87 0.60
CA LEU A 267 4.45 10.32 -0.63
C LEU A 267 3.54 10.56 -1.84
N GLU A 268 4.14 10.71 -3.00
CA GLU A 268 3.42 10.90 -4.25
C GLU A 268 2.79 9.59 -4.76
N ILE A 269 1.62 9.71 -5.38
CA ILE A 269 1.01 8.66 -6.18
C ILE A 269 1.87 8.45 -7.42
N ASP A 270 2.28 7.20 -7.64
CA ASP A 270 3.17 6.77 -8.73
C ASP A 270 2.52 5.64 -9.57
N GLY A 271 1.24 5.37 -9.30
CA GLY A 271 0.49 4.33 -10.00
C GLY A 271 -0.02 4.76 -11.39
N PRO A 272 -0.26 3.78 -12.28
CA PRO A 272 0.14 2.39 -12.15
C PRO A 272 1.65 2.24 -12.28
N GLY A 273 2.23 1.25 -11.57
CA GLY A 273 3.67 0.98 -11.63
C GLY A 273 3.99 -0.39 -12.22
N TYR A 274 5.26 -0.60 -12.57
CA TYR A 274 5.79 -1.92 -12.92
C TYR A 274 6.47 -2.58 -11.71
N ARG A 275 6.31 -3.88 -11.56
CA ARG A 275 7.07 -4.72 -10.59
C ARG A 275 7.32 -6.11 -11.18
N GLU A 276 8.45 -6.71 -10.83
CA GLU A 276 8.81 -8.08 -11.19
C GLU A 276 7.85 -9.17 -10.67
#